data_84f6de760b9988f9d352c577e5688a20
#
_entry.id   84f6de760b9988f9d352c577e5688a20
#
_cell.length_a   1.000
_cell.length_b   1.000
_cell.length_c   1.000
_cell.angle_alpha   90.00
_cell.angle_beta   90.00
_cell.angle_gamma   90.00
#
_symmetry.space_group_name_H-M   'P 1'
#
loop_
_entity.id
_entity.type
_entity.pdbx_description
1 polymer ?
#
loop_
_entity_poly.entity_id
_entity_poly.type
_entity_poly.pdbx_seq_one_letter_code
_entity_poly.pdbx_strand_id
1 'polypeptide(L)'
;MSEENNKTIVRRIWEEIWQESNLATVDELIDPNHVLHAYSEDLDYGSGAEGFKRLVSTNRANLPDGQLTIEALIAEHDKVVTRYTLRMPTAMTTGVWIDRIQDNKVVESWVDWDRLGFFRQLGIIPS
;
A
#
# COMPACT_ATOMS: atom_id res chain seq x y z
N MET A 1 1.74 -20.99 9.40
CA MET A 1 0.99 -19.73 9.27
C MET A 1 -0.19 -19.95 8.36
N SER A 2 -1.33 -19.42 8.74
CA SER A 2 -2.54 -19.59 7.95
C SER A 2 -2.73 -18.43 6.98
N GLU A 3 -3.43 -18.68 5.91
CA GLU A 3 -3.84 -17.65 4.96
C GLU A 3 -4.75 -16.62 5.64
N GLU A 4 -5.60 -17.06 6.56
CA GLU A 4 -6.46 -16.16 7.32
C GLU A 4 -5.64 -15.24 8.23
N ASN A 5 -4.60 -15.75 8.88
CA ASN A 5 -3.70 -14.92 9.69
C ASN A 5 -2.98 -13.88 8.81
N ASN A 6 -2.55 -14.27 7.63
CA ASN A 6 -1.89 -13.37 6.69
C ASN A 6 -2.83 -12.25 6.23
N LYS A 7 -4.09 -12.58 5.96
CA LYS A 7 -5.10 -11.56 5.62
C LYS A 7 -5.32 -10.59 6.78
N THR A 8 -5.33 -11.09 8.02
CA THR A 8 -5.50 -10.23 9.20
C THR A 8 -4.35 -9.22 9.30
N ILE A 9 -3.12 -9.67 9.08
CA ILE A 9 -1.94 -8.81 9.08
C ILE A 9 -2.09 -7.71 8.01
N VAL A 10 -2.44 -8.09 6.79
CA VAL A 10 -2.58 -7.14 5.69
C VAL A 10 -3.74 -6.17 5.94
N ARG A 11 -4.86 -6.64 6.48
CA ARG A 11 -5.98 -5.77 6.82
C ARG A 11 -5.57 -4.71 7.82
N ARG A 12 -4.79 -5.08 8.84
CA ARG A 12 -4.24 -4.11 9.80
C ARG A 12 -3.35 -3.07 9.11
N ILE A 13 -2.54 -3.50 8.14
CA ILE A 13 -1.69 -2.58 7.38
C ILE A 13 -2.55 -1.53 6.68
N TRP A 14 -3.61 -1.93 5.99
CA TRP A 14 -4.49 -0.98 5.30
C TRP A 14 -5.23 -0.05 6.26
N GLU A 15 -5.75 -0.58 7.35
CA GLU A 15 -6.53 0.21 8.31
C GLU A 15 -5.65 1.11 9.18
N GLU A 16 -4.55 0.59 9.71
CA GLU A 16 -3.75 1.32 10.70
C GLU A 16 -2.63 2.15 10.04
N ILE A 17 -2.01 1.65 8.99
CA ILE A 17 -0.89 2.34 8.35
C ILE A 17 -1.38 3.27 7.26
N TRP A 18 -2.04 2.72 6.24
CA TRP A 18 -2.43 3.54 5.08
C TRP A 18 -3.55 4.53 5.42
N GLN A 19 -4.57 4.12 6.18
CA GLN A 19 -5.70 5.00 6.50
C GLN A 19 -5.41 5.91 7.68
N GLU A 20 -4.77 5.40 8.73
CA GLU A 20 -4.56 6.15 9.98
C GLU A 20 -3.14 6.72 10.13
N SER A 21 -2.21 6.33 9.26
CA SER A 21 -0.79 6.75 9.30
C SER A 21 -0.10 6.40 10.63
N ASN A 22 -0.45 5.26 11.21
CA ASN A 22 0.16 4.79 12.45
C ASN A 22 1.53 4.18 12.15
N LEU A 23 2.60 4.96 12.31
CA LEU A 23 3.95 4.51 11.99
C LEU A 23 4.47 3.45 12.95
N ALA A 24 3.92 3.35 14.16
CA ALA A 24 4.30 2.28 15.09
C ALA A 24 3.90 0.90 14.55
N THR A 25 2.78 0.82 13.83
CA THR A 25 2.34 -0.43 13.19
C THR A 25 3.31 -0.84 12.07
N VAL A 26 3.97 0.11 11.42
CA VAL A 26 5.01 -0.22 10.43
C VAL A 26 6.12 -1.05 11.10
N ASP A 27 6.60 -0.62 12.25
CA ASP A 27 7.64 -1.37 12.96
C ASP A 27 7.20 -2.77 13.38
N GLU A 28 5.92 -2.93 13.66
CA GLU A 28 5.36 -4.23 14.06
C GLU A 28 5.19 -5.17 12.88
N LEU A 29 4.69 -4.68 11.74
CA LEU A 29 4.21 -5.55 10.64
C LEU A 29 5.05 -5.51 9.37
N ILE A 30 5.96 -4.55 9.21
CA ILE A 30 6.83 -4.45 8.04
C ILE A 30 8.25 -4.83 8.46
N ASP A 31 8.84 -5.78 7.73
CA ASP A 31 10.19 -6.24 8.01
C ASP A 31 11.20 -5.10 7.85
N PRO A 32 12.23 -5.01 8.71
CA PRO A 32 13.28 -4.00 8.57
C PRO A 32 13.97 -4.02 7.20
N ASN A 33 13.96 -5.16 6.52
CA ASN A 33 14.59 -5.34 5.21
C ASN A 33 13.57 -5.45 4.07
N HIS A 34 12.36 -4.95 4.27
CA HIS A 34 11.29 -4.99 3.28
C HIS A 34 11.72 -4.42 1.93
N VAL A 35 11.30 -5.08 0.85
CA VAL A 35 11.55 -4.64 -0.52
C VAL A 35 10.21 -4.31 -1.19
N LEU A 36 10.10 -3.11 -1.73
CA LEU A 36 8.92 -2.68 -2.49
C LEU A 36 9.27 -2.61 -3.97
N HIS A 37 8.49 -3.34 -4.78
CA HIS A 37 8.58 -3.27 -6.24
C HIS A 37 7.44 -2.40 -6.75
N ALA A 38 7.79 -1.24 -7.29
CA ALA A 38 6.84 -0.31 -7.86
C ALA A 38 7.14 -0.11 -9.34
N TYR A 39 6.19 0.47 -10.04
CA TYR A 39 6.26 0.70 -11.48
C TYR A 39 7.34 1.71 -11.89
N SER A 40 7.84 2.51 -10.98
CA SER A 40 8.75 3.62 -11.28
C SER A 40 9.92 3.65 -10.31
N GLU A 41 11.14 3.80 -10.86
CA GLU A 41 12.35 3.98 -10.08
C GLU A 41 12.38 5.35 -9.37
N ASP A 42 11.56 6.29 -9.82
CA ASP A 42 11.45 7.62 -9.21
C ASP A 42 10.80 7.57 -7.82
N LEU A 43 10.26 6.42 -7.43
CA LEU A 43 9.66 6.24 -6.11
C LEU A 43 10.66 5.61 -5.14
N ASP A 44 11.87 6.14 -5.11
CA ASP A 44 12.86 5.68 -4.14
C ASP A 44 12.67 6.42 -2.82
N TYR A 45 11.92 5.81 -1.92
CA TYR A 45 11.75 6.30 -0.55
C TYR A 45 12.76 5.66 0.40
N GLY A 46 13.75 4.96 -0.15
CA GLY A 46 14.67 4.15 0.61
C GLY A 46 14.15 2.73 0.77
N SER A 47 14.88 1.91 1.50
CA SER A 47 14.53 0.50 1.67
C SER A 47 14.03 0.22 3.09
N GLY A 48 13.41 -0.95 3.25
CA GLY A 48 13.00 -1.47 4.54
C GLY A 48 11.83 -0.73 5.16
N ALA A 49 11.65 -0.94 6.45
CA ALA A 49 10.59 -0.31 7.21
C ALA A 49 10.72 1.22 7.22
N GLU A 50 11.93 1.74 7.26
CA GLU A 50 12.15 3.19 7.23
C GLU A 50 11.71 3.80 5.90
N GLY A 51 12.01 3.13 4.78
CA GLY A 51 11.52 3.56 3.47
C GLY A 51 10.00 3.50 3.38
N PHE A 52 9.40 2.47 3.97
CA PHE A 52 7.96 2.33 4.02
C PHE A 52 7.31 3.48 4.80
N LYS A 53 7.90 3.86 5.93
CA LYS A 53 7.42 5.01 6.71
C LYS A 53 7.45 6.31 5.91
N ARG A 54 8.53 6.53 5.13
CA ARG A 54 8.64 7.71 4.27
C ARG A 54 7.56 7.72 3.20
N LEU A 55 7.29 6.56 2.60
CA LEU A 55 6.22 6.41 1.61
C LEU A 55 4.87 6.77 2.21
N VAL A 56 4.55 6.23 3.38
CA VAL A 56 3.28 6.50 4.08
C VAL A 56 3.14 8.00 4.38
N SER A 57 4.19 8.61 4.92
CA SER A 57 4.18 10.03 5.29
C SER A 57 4.02 10.93 4.06
N THR A 58 4.70 10.59 2.96
CA THR A 58 4.62 11.34 1.71
C THR A 58 3.22 11.24 1.11
N ASN A 59 2.65 10.04 1.09
CA ASN A 59 1.30 9.86 0.58
C ASN A 59 0.28 10.62 1.41
N ARG A 60 0.42 10.61 2.73
CA ARG A 60 -0.51 11.34 3.60
C ARG A 60 -0.40 12.85 3.38
N ALA A 61 0.81 13.38 3.21
CA ALA A 61 1.02 14.80 2.95
C ALA A 61 0.43 15.23 1.61
N ASN A 62 0.58 14.38 0.57
CA ASN A 62 0.09 14.68 -0.78
C ASN A 62 -1.41 14.43 -0.94
N LEU A 63 -1.98 13.52 -0.17
CA LEU A 63 -3.37 13.07 -0.30
C LEU A 63 -4.07 13.08 1.07
N PRO A 64 -4.16 14.26 1.72
CA PRO A 64 -4.66 14.33 3.11
C PRO A 64 -6.11 13.86 3.28
N ASP A 65 -6.92 14.00 2.23
CA ASP A 65 -8.34 13.62 2.28
C ASP A 65 -8.61 12.27 1.62
N GLY A 66 -7.55 11.49 1.37
CA GLY A 66 -7.67 10.19 0.71
C GLY A 66 -8.40 9.17 1.58
N GLN A 67 -9.35 8.46 0.96
CA GLN A 67 -10.11 7.39 1.60
C GLN A 67 -9.79 6.08 0.88
N LEU A 68 -9.31 5.09 1.62
CA LEU A 68 -8.94 3.79 1.08
C LEU A 68 -10.02 2.77 1.40
N THR A 69 -10.43 2.01 0.39
CA THR A 69 -11.38 0.92 0.54
C THR A 69 -10.78 -0.36 0.00
N ILE A 70 -10.80 -1.42 0.81
CA ILE A 70 -10.41 -2.76 0.35
C ILE A 70 -11.58 -3.34 -0.43
N GLU A 71 -11.39 -3.57 -1.73
CA GLU A 71 -12.42 -4.17 -2.59
C GLU A 71 -12.35 -5.70 -2.57
N ALA A 72 -11.14 -6.26 -2.51
CA ALA A 72 -10.93 -7.71 -2.42
C ALA A 72 -9.64 -8.00 -1.69
N LEU A 73 -9.65 -9.09 -0.91
CA LEU A 73 -8.49 -9.54 -0.15
C LEU A 73 -8.39 -11.05 -0.33
N ILE A 74 -7.36 -11.49 -1.05
CA ILE A 74 -7.20 -12.89 -1.45
C ILE A 74 -5.83 -13.36 -1.00
N ALA A 75 -5.78 -14.51 -0.32
CA ALA A 75 -4.52 -15.09 0.13
C ALA A 75 -4.29 -16.45 -0.49
N GLU A 76 -3.05 -16.70 -0.89
CA GLU A 76 -2.59 -18.02 -1.32
C GLU A 76 -1.16 -18.21 -0.84
N HIS A 77 -0.92 -19.26 -0.07
CA HIS A 77 0.37 -19.56 0.55
C HIS A 77 0.86 -18.37 1.39
N ASP A 78 2.01 -17.81 1.07
CA ASP A 78 2.61 -16.70 1.82
C ASP A 78 2.27 -15.32 1.25
N LYS A 79 1.38 -15.26 0.25
CA LYS A 79 1.04 -13.99 -0.43
C LYS A 79 -0.39 -13.59 -0.19
N VAL A 80 -0.61 -12.28 -0.07
CA VAL A 80 -1.93 -11.70 0.02
C VAL A 80 -2.06 -10.64 -1.06
N VAL A 81 -3.13 -10.73 -1.84
CA VAL A 81 -3.47 -9.76 -2.88
C VAL A 81 -4.59 -8.87 -2.37
N THR A 82 -4.37 -7.57 -2.42
CA THR A 82 -5.38 -6.57 -2.06
C THR A 82 -5.73 -5.74 -3.28
N ARG A 83 -6.99 -5.77 -3.68
CA ARG A 83 -7.51 -4.81 -4.66
C ARG A 83 -8.17 -3.69 -3.88
N TYR A 84 -7.80 -2.46 -4.17
CA TYR A 84 -8.26 -1.31 -3.40
C TYR A 84 -8.72 -0.16 -4.28
N THR A 85 -9.52 0.72 -3.70
CA THR A 85 -9.92 1.99 -4.30
C THR A 85 -9.42 3.11 -3.39
N LEU A 86 -8.81 4.12 -4.00
CA LEU A 86 -8.47 5.39 -3.33
C LEU A 86 -9.40 6.47 -3.85
N ARG A 87 -10.16 7.09 -2.95
CA ARG A 87 -11.07 8.19 -3.30
C ARG A 87 -10.55 9.49 -2.72
N MET A 88 -10.54 10.50 -3.57
CA MET A 88 -10.26 11.89 -3.22
C MET A 88 -11.52 12.70 -3.51
N PRO A 89 -11.62 13.96 -3.00
CA PRO A 89 -12.80 14.77 -3.30
C PRO A 89 -13.13 14.93 -4.79
N THR A 90 -12.09 14.99 -5.64
CA THR A 90 -12.27 15.28 -7.08
C THR A 90 -11.78 14.17 -8.00
N ALA A 91 -11.27 13.06 -7.46
CA ALA A 91 -10.71 11.99 -8.29
C ALA A 91 -10.72 10.67 -7.53
N MET A 92 -10.62 9.57 -8.27
CA MET A 92 -10.46 8.26 -7.67
C MET A 92 -9.53 7.39 -8.53
N THR A 93 -8.91 6.41 -7.90
CA THR A 93 -8.12 5.42 -8.61
C THR A 93 -8.30 4.06 -7.97
N THR A 94 -7.95 3.02 -8.73
CA THR A 94 -7.90 1.65 -8.21
C THR A 94 -6.50 1.10 -8.37
N GLY A 95 -6.18 0.10 -7.57
CA GLY A 95 -4.88 -0.54 -7.68
C GLY A 95 -4.89 -1.93 -7.07
N VAL A 96 -3.77 -2.61 -7.26
CA VAL A 96 -3.52 -3.94 -6.71
C VAL A 96 -2.18 -3.90 -5.97
N TRP A 97 -2.20 -4.43 -4.78
CA TRP A 97 -1.01 -4.56 -3.94
C TRP A 97 -0.85 -6.03 -3.58
N ILE A 98 0.34 -6.57 -3.75
CA ILE A 98 0.65 -7.94 -3.36
C ILE A 98 1.70 -7.90 -2.26
N ASP A 99 1.41 -8.56 -1.14
CA ASP A 99 2.33 -8.66 0.00
C ASP A 99 2.75 -10.10 0.20
N ARG A 100 4.04 -10.33 0.39
CA ARG A 100 4.58 -11.62 0.80
C ARG A 100 4.94 -11.55 2.28
N ILE A 101 4.46 -12.53 3.04
CA ILE A 101 4.55 -12.53 4.50
C ILE A 101 5.45 -13.67 4.96
N GLN A 102 6.34 -13.35 5.91
CA GLN A 102 7.23 -14.32 6.55
C GLN A 102 7.38 -13.90 8.01
N ASP A 103 7.20 -14.86 8.92
CA ASP A 103 7.31 -14.63 10.36
C ASP A 103 6.43 -13.47 10.84
N ASN A 104 5.18 -13.44 10.37
CA ASN A 104 4.16 -12.44 10.71
C ASN A 104 4.51 -11.00 10.32
N LYS A 105 5.44 -10.84 9.37
CA LYS A 105 5.79 -9.52 8.82
C LYS A 105 5.78 -9.57 7.31
N VAL A 106 5.48 -8.43 6.70
CA VAL A 106 5.58 -8.28 5.25
C VAL A 106 7.04 -8.05 4.90
N VAL A 107 7.59 -8.94 4.06
CA VAL A 107 9.00 -8.89 3.65
C VAL A 107 9.20 -8.35 2.25
N GLU A 108 8.17 -8.41 1.42
CA GLU A 108 8.25 -7.98 0.02
C GLU A 108 6.87 -7.60 -0.48
N SER A 109 6.79 -6.56 -1.30
CA SER A 109 5.51 -6.10 -1.85
C SER A 109 5.66 -5.67 -3.30
N TRP A 110 4.57 -5.80 -4.05
CA TRP A 110 4.43 -5.34 -5.44
C TRP A 110 3.19 -4.48 -5.52
N VAL A 111 3.26 -3.34 -6.23
CA VAL A 111 2.11 -2.45 -6.38
C VAL A 111 1.96 -1.96 -7.81
N ASP A 112 0.72 -2.03 -8.31
CA ASP A 112 0.31 -1.43 -9.58
C ASP A 112 -0.99 -0.68 -9.36
N TRP A 113 -1.11 0.51 -9.94
CA TRP A 113 -2.32 1.31 -9.82
C TRP A 113 -2.54 2.14 -11.08
N ASP A 114 -3.76 2.59 -11.28
CA ASP A 114 -4.15 3.34 -12.48
C ASP A 114 -3.71 4.81 -12.37
N ARG A 115 -2.44 5.05 -12.65
CA ARG A 115 -1.85 6.39 -12.64
C ARG A 115 -2.41 7.26 -13.75
N LEU A 116 -2.54 6.67 -14.95
CA LEU A 116 -3.01 7.42 -16.11
C LEU A 116 -4.41 7.97 -15.89
N GLY A 117 -5.33 7.12 -15.42
CA GLY A 117 -6.69 7.54 -15.14
C GLY A 117 -6.75 8.60 -14.06
N PHE A 118 -5.96 8.43 -12.99
CA PHE A 118 -5.92 9.37 -11.89
C PHE A 118 -5.41 10.74 -12.32
N PHE A 119 -4.29 10.77 -13.06
CA PHE A 119 -3.69 12.02 -13.52
C PHE A 119 -4.57 12.75 -14.54
N ARG A 120 -5.32 11.99 -15.37
CA ARG A 120 -6.31 12.59 -16.28
C ARG A 120 -7.42 13.27 -15.51
N GLN A 121 -7.93 12.65 -14.46
CA GLN A 121 -8.99 13.24 -13.62
C GLN A 121 -8.51 14.52 -12.94
N LEU A 122 -7.24 14.57 -12.54
CA LEU A 122 -6.64 15.73 -11.90
C LEU A 122 -6.25 16.84 -12.89
N GLY A 123 -6.31 16.56 -14.20
CA GLY A 123 -5.92 17.52 -15.23
C GLY A 123 -4.42 17.70 -15.40
N ILE A 124 -3.62 16.78 -14.83
CA ILE A 124 -2.15 16.85 -14.93
C ILE A 124 -1.68 16.45 -16.32
N ILE A 125 -2.42 15.53 -16.96
CA ILE A 125 -2.16 15.11 -18.34
C ILE A 125 -3.44 15.22 -19.15
N PRO A 126 -3.35 15.37 -20.51
CA PRO A 126 -4.53 15.48 -21.38
C PRO A 126 -5.42 14.24 -21.30
N SER A 127 -6.73 14.48 -21.35
CA SER A 127 -7.72 13.39 -21.39
C SER A 127 -7.85 12.77 -22.77
#